data_410c67c2fdb00577341c66623b078843
#
_entry.id   410c67c2fdb00577341c66623b078843
#
_cell.length_a   1.000
_cell.length_b   1.000
_cell.length_c   1.000
_cell.angle_alpha   90.00
_cell.angle_beta   90.00
_cell.angle_gamma   90.00
#
_symmetry.space_group_name_H-M   'P 1'
#
loop_
_entity.id
_entity.type
_entity.pdbx_description
1 polymer ?
#
loop_
_entity_poly.entity_id
_entity_poly.type
_entity_poly.pdbx_seq_one_letter_code
_entity_poly.pdbx_strand_id
1 'polypeptide(L)'
;ELGYSSEQAAGTEAAASTGGQIMPPIMGAGAFVMAEFTKTSYGEIVWISLVPAVLYFVSVLLYVHLAAVKGRLSVVEKPSAVMPILKNGLHFFIPISLITWLLLNNYSPVLVGISGCGAILLATYLRRDGGVNLSQVFEGLKQGAVLAVPISAACAVAGIVVGTIGQTGIGLQFTESVVAMSGGQLWFALILIAFAALVLGMGLPATAAY
;
A
#
# COMPACT_ATOMS: atom_id res chain seq x y z
N GLU A 1 -20.68 2.99 14.88
CA GLU A 1 -21.22 1.91 15.73
C GLU A 1 -20.41 1.67 17.00
N LEU A 2 -19.10 1.95 16.99
CA LEU A 2 -18.20 1.79 18.14
C LEU A 2 -18.11 3.06 19.03
N GLY A 3 -18.89 4.11 18.73
CA GLY A 3 -18.92 5.34 19.50
C GLY A 3 -17.89 6.41 19.11
N TYR A 4 -17.11 6.19 18.03
CA TYR A 4 -16.29 7.25 17.44
C TYR A 4 -17.17 8.24 16.66
N SER A 5 -16.73 9.51 16.57
CA SER A 5 -17.37 10.43 15.63
C SER A 5 -17.15 9.96 14.18
N SER A 6 -18.07 10.31 13.27
CA SER A 6 -17.95 9.92 11.85
C SER A 6 -16.65 10.43 11.22
N GLU A 7 -16.19 11.61 11.62
CA GLU A 7 -14.93 12.19 11.14
C GLU A 7 -13.69 11.41 11.65
N GLN A 8 -13.70 11.03 12.94
CA GLN A 8 -12.62 10.22 13.53
C GLN A 8 -12.56 8.83 12.91
N ALA A 9 -13.72 8.20 12.70
CA ALA A 9 -13.80 6.88 12.07
C ALA A 9 -13.29 6.94 10.62
N ALA A 10 -13.77 7.90 9.82
CA ALA A 10 -13.35 8.08 8.43
C ALA A 10 -11.86 8.42 8.33
N GLY A 11 -11.34 9.32 9.17
CA GLY A 11 -9.92 9.66 9.20
C GLY A 11 -9.02 8.49 9.57
N THR A 12 -9.44 7.68 10.55
CA THR A 12 -8.70 6.48 10.97
C THR A 12 -8.69 5.43 9.88
N GLU A 13 -9.82 5.20 9.23
CA GLU A 13 -9.93 4.23 8.13
C GLU A 13 -9.08 4.66 6.92
N ALA A 14 -9.13 5.93 6.55
CA ALA A 14 -8.30 6.48 5.49
C ALA A 14 -6.80 6.34 5.81
N ALA A 15 -6.38 6.65 7.03
CA ALA A 15 -5.00 6.50 7.46
C ALA A 15 -4.57 5.02 7.46
N ALA A 16 -5.37 4.12 8.03
CA ALA A 16 -5.06 2.70 8.07
C ALA A 16 -4.99 2.08 6.66
N SER A 17 -5.91 2.47 5.77
CA SER A 17 -5.94 2.02 4.38
C SER A 17 -4.73 2.50 3.59
N THR A 18 -4.33 3.77 3.76
CA THR A 18 -3.13 4.33 3.12
C THR A 18 -1.86 3.61 3.57
N GLY A 19 -1.77 3.20 4.82
CA GLY A 19 -0.65 2.42 5.35
C GLY A 19 -0.43 1.09 4.64
N GLY A 20 -1.46 0.51 4.03
CA GLY A 20 -1.33 -0.70 3.22
C GLY A 20 -0.40 -0.55 2.01
N GLN A 21 -0.21 0.67 1.51
CA GLN A 21 0.70 0.94 0.38
C GLN A 21 2.18 0.85 0.76
N ILE A 22 2.51 1.00 2.03
CA ILE A 22 3.89 0.90 2.53
C ILE A 22 4.14 -0.42 3.26
N MET A 23 3.09 -1.21 3.54
CA MET A 23 3.22 -2.45 4.32
C MET A 23 3.70 -3.61 3.46
N PRO A 24 4.89 -4.15 3.73
CA PRO A 24 5.34 -5.37 3.06
C PRO A 24 4.41 -6.57 3.38
N PRO A 25 4.34 -7.57 2.52
CA PRO A 25 5.10 -7.76 1.28
C PRO A 25 4.43 -7.17 0.04
N ILE A 26 3.12 -6.84 0.09
CA ILE A 26 2.32 -6.34 -1.02
C ILE A 26 2.21 -4.82 -0.85
N MET A 27 3.23 -4.13 -1.31
CA MET A 27 3.30 -2.67 -1.27
C MET A 27 2.57 -2.06 -2.47
N GLY A 28 2.37 -0.74 -2.44
CA GLY A 28 1.82 -0.01 -3.58
C GLY A 28 2.77 0.07 -4.77
N ALA A 29 2.27 0.59 -5.90
CA ALA A 29 3.05 0.73 -7.13
C ALA A 29 4.33 1.57 -6.96
N GLY A 30 4.36 2.48 -5.97
CA GLY A 30 5.55 3.26 -5.62
C GLY A 30 6.78 2.41 -5.28
N ALA A 31 6.61 1.25 -4.66
CA ALA A 31 7.72 0.36 -4.34
C ALA A 31 8.40 -0.21 -5.58
N PHE A 32 7.65 -0.50 -6.64
CA PHE A 32 8.22 -0.94 -7.92
C PHE A 32 8.95 0.22 -8.63
N VAL A 33 8.37 1.42 -8.58
CA VAL A 33 9.01 2.63 -9.11
C VAL A 33 10.32 2.90 -8.36
N MET A 34 10.31 2.78 -7.03
CA MET A 34 11.52 2.91 -6.20
C MET A 34 12.58 1.88 -6.59
N ALA A 35 12.22 0.61 -6.76
CA ALA A 35 13.13 -0.45 -7.19
C ALA A 35 13.81 -0.11 -8.53
N GLU A 36 13.03 0.39 -9.49
CA GLU A 36 13.52 0.75 -10.81
C GLU A 36 14.48 1.94 -10.76
N PHE A 37 14.14 3.00 -10.03
CA PHE A 37 14.99 4.20 -9.94
C PHE A 37 16.25 4.00 -9.12
N THR A 38 16.18 3.26 -8.02
CA THR A 38 17.33 2.99 -7.14
C THR A 38 18.18 1.83 -7.63
N LYS A 39 17.70 1.06 -8.63
CA LYS A 39 18.31 -0.20 -9.09
C LYS A 39 18.51 -1.22 -7.95
N THR A 40 17.66 -1.15 -6.95
CA THR A 40 17.64 -2.03 -5.78
C THR A 40 16.60 -3.14 -6.00
N SER A 41 16.87 -4.35 -5.51
CA SER A 41 15.90 -5.44 -5.64
C SER A 41 14.64 -5.15 -4.83
N TYR A 42 13.48 -5.61 -5.32
CA TYR A 42 12.21 -5.45 -4.60
C TYR A 42 12.28 -6.05 -3.18
N GLY A 43 12.95 -7.20 -3.04
CA GLY A 43 13.15 -7.85 -1.74
C GLY A 43 13.89 -6.98 -0.73
N GLU A 44 14.93 -6.26 -1.15
CA GLU A 44 15.66 -5.31 -0.29
C GLU A 44 14.77 -4.14 0.14
N ILE A 45 13.97 -3.60 -0.80
CA ILE A 45 13.01 -2.53 -0.49
C ILE A 45 11.98 -3.01 0.53
N VAL A 46 11.50 -4.24 0.41
CA VAL A 46 10.60 -4.87 1.39
C VAL A 46 11.21 -4.84 2.80
N TRP A 47 12.48 -5.25 2.94
CA TRP A 47 13.15 -5.25 4.24
C TRP A 47 13.38 -3.85 4.81
N ILE A 48 13.80 -2.90 3.97
CA ILE A 48 14.01 -1.50 4.38
C ILE A 48 12.68 -0.86 4.81
N SER A 49 11.61 -1.13 4.08
CA SER A 49 10.29 -0.55 4.33
C SER A 49 9.57 -1.15 5.54
N LEU A 50 10.01 -2.29 6.05
CA LEU A 50 9.36 -2.96 7.18
C LEU A 50 9.36 -2.08 8.44
N VAL A 51 10.48 -1.43 8.75
CA VAL A 51 10.61 -0.60 9.95
C VAL A 51 9.66 0.62 9.90
N PRO A 52 9.69 1.47 8.86
CA PRO A 52 8.76 2.59 8.76
C PRO A 52 7.29 2.13 8.69
N ALA A 53 6.99 1.00 8.04
CA ALA A 53 5.63 0.46 8.01
C ALA A 53 5.13 0.06 9.40
N VAL A 54 5.94 -0.65 10.17
CA VAL A 54 5.60 -1.04 11.55
C VAL A 54 5.40 0.20 12.42
N LEU A 55 6.28 1.19 12.34
CA LEU A 55 6.14 2.44 13.09
C LEU A 55 4.86 3.19 12.72
N TYR A 56 4.51 3.20 11.43
CA TYR A 56 3.27 3.79 10.95
C TYR A 56 2.05 3.13 11.59
N PHE A 57 1.94 1.80 11.51
CA PHE A 57 0.79 1.09 12.09
C PHE A 57 0.76 1.15 13.61
N VAL A 58 1.90 1.16 14.28
CA VAL A 58 1.97 1.40 15.72
C VAL A 58 1.43 2.80 16.06
N SER A 59 1.76 3.83 15.29
CA SER A 59 1.24 5.18 15.52
C SER A 59 -0.29 5.26 15.31
N VAL A 60 -0.82 4.61 14.28
CA VAL A 60 -2.27 4.53 14.05
C VAL A 60 -2.96 3.77 15.19
N LEU A 61 -2.39 2.64 15.62
CA LEU A 61 -2.92 1.85 16.74
C LEU A 61 -2.94 2.65 18.04
N LEU A 62 -1.85 3.36 18.33
CA LEU A 62 -1.77 4.24 19.51
C LEU A 62 -2.81 5.36 19.43
N TYR A 63 -2.99 5.98 18.27
CA TYR A 63 -4.04 6.98 18.08
C TYR A 63 -5.44 6.42 18.38
N VAL A 64 -5.77 5.26 17.79
CA VAL A 64 -7.07 4.60 18.01
C VAL A 64 -7.26 4.26 19.50
N HIS A 65 -6.23 3.70 20.13
CA HIS A 65 -6.29 3.37 21.54
C HIS A 65 -6.50 4.61 22.43
N LEU A 66 -5.72 5.67 22.23
CA LEU A 66 -5.83 6.91 23.00
C LEU A 66 -7.18 7.60 22.75
N ALA A 67 -7.68 7.60 21.52
CA ALA A 67 -8.99 8.13 21.18
C ALA A 67 -10.12 7.35 21.89
N ALA A 68 -10.01 6.02 21.93
CA ALA A 68 -10.97 5.16 22.65
C ALA A 68 -10.97 5.45 24.16
N VAL A 69 -9.80 5.54 24.76
CA VAL A 69 -9.66 5.85 26.21
C VAL A 69 -10.21 7.25 26.54
N LYS A 70 -9.84 8.26 25.72
CA LYS A 70 -10.32 9.63 25.90
C LYS A 70 -11.84 9.75 25.69
N GLY A 71 -12.38 9.03 24.72
CA GLY A 71 -13.82 8.99 24.42
C GLY A 71 -14.62 8.13 25.38
N ARG A 72 -13.97 7.43 26.32
CA ARG A 72 -14.59 6.44 27.22
C ARG A 72 -15.49 5.46 26.47
N LEU A 73 -15.03 5.03 25.29
CA LEU A 73 -15.79 4.13 24.45
C LEU A 73 -15.93 2.77 25.15
N SER A 74 -17.16 2.31 25.32
CA SER A 74 -17.42 0.97 25.86
C SER A 74 -17.45 -0.05 24.72
N VAL A 75 -16.88 -1.21 24.97
CA VAL A 75 -17.01 -2.34 24.03
C VAL A 75 -18.47 -2.79 24.01
N VAL A 76 -19.16 -2.51 22.92
CA VAL A 76 -20.61 -2.75 22.79
C VAL A 76 -20.92 -4.21 22.45
N GLU A 77 -19.98 -4.93 21.85
CA GLU A 77 -20.18 -6.32 21.45
C GLU A 77 -19.14 -7.26 22.04
N LYS A 78 -19.61 -8.47 22.40
CA LYS A 78 -18.69 -9.56 22.77
C LYS A 78 -17.84 -9.91 21.54
N PRO A 79 -16.52 -10.01 21.68
CA PRO A 79 -15.67 -10.39 20.56
C PRO A 79 -16.10 -11.74 19.99
N SER A 80 -16.37 -11.78 18.70
CA SER A 80 -16.66 -13.03 18.00
C SER A 80 -15.48 -14.00 18.15
N ALA A 81 -15.76 -15.29 18.31
CA ALA A 81 -14.71 -16.29 18.41
C ALA A 81 -13.78 -16.22 17.18
N VAL A 82 -12.52 -15.97 17.40
CA VAL A 82 -11.51 -15.80 16.31
C VAL A 82 -11.28 -17.11 15.55
N MET A 83 -11.36 -18.24 16.23
CA MET A 83 -11.06 -19.56 15.67
C MET A 83 -11.95 -19.97 14.47
N PRO A 84 -13.29 -19.79 14.50
CA PRO A 84 -14.13 -20.08 13.33
C PRO A 84 -13.81 -19.17 12.15
N ILE A 85 -13.54 -17.90 12.39
CA ILE A 85 -13.18 -16.92 11.33
C ILE A 85 -11.86 -17.32 10.68
N LEU A 86 -10.86 -17.67 11.49
CA LEU A 86 -9.56 -18.10 10.99
C LEU A 86 -9.65 -19.39 10.16
N LYS A 87 -10.38 -20.39 10.64
CA LYS A 87 -10.60 -21.65 9.88
C LYS A 87 -11.29 -21.43 8.55
N ASN A 88 -12.30 -20.54 8.52
CA ASN A 88 -13.01 -20.21 7.30
C ASN A 88 -12.19 -19.33 6.34
N GLY A 89 -11.22 -18.59 6.84
CA GLY A 89 -10.34 -17.72 6.05
C GLY A 89 -9.03 -18.36 5.61
N LEU A 90 -8.69 -19.57 6.07
CA LEU A 90 -7.37 -20.17 5.85
C LEU A 90 -7.01 -20.33 4.37
N HIS A 91 -8.00 -20.53 3.50
CA HIS A 91 -7.79 -20.66 2.05
C HIS A 91 -7.26 -19.37 1.39
N PHE A 92 -7.49 -18.20 1.99
CA PHE A 92 -6.94 -16.92 1.50
C PHE A 92 -5.44 -16.77 1.76
N PHE A 93 -4.86 -17.56 2.67
CA PHE A 93 -3.41 -17.55 2.87
C PHE A 93 -2.65 -18.13 1.68
N ILE A 94 -3.25 -19.01 0.89
CA ILE A 94 -2.60 -19.63 -0.27
C ILE A 94 -2.21 -18.58 -1.33
N PRO A 95 -3.15 -17.76 -1.86
CA PRO A 95 -2.79 -16.74 -2.84
C PRO A 95 -1.86 -15.67 -2.26
N ILE A 96 -2.03 -15.28 -0.99
CA ILE A 96 -1.17 -14.28 -0.34
C ILE A 96 0.27 -14.81 -0.24
N SER A 97 0.45 -16.05 0.22
CA SER A 97 1.77 -16.67 0.33
C SER A 97 2.44 -16.84 -1.03
N LEU A 98 1.68 -17.20 -2.06
CA LEU A 98 2.20 -17.34 -3.42
C LEU A 98 2.67 -15.99 -3.97
N ILE A 99 1.84 -14.95 -3.85
CA ILE A 99 2.20 -13.59 -4.29
C ILE A 99 3.46 -13.12 -3.57
N THR A 100 3.51 -13.27 -2.24
CA THR A 100 4.65 -12.89 -1.42
C THR A 100 5.92 -13.63 -1.87
N TRP A 101 5.84 -14.93 -2.07
CA TRP A 101 6.98 -15.74 -2.50
C TRP A 101 7.50 -15.32 -3.88
N LEU A 102 6.60 -15.08 -4.85
CA LEU A 102 6.98 -14.63 -6.18
C LEU A 102 7.63 -13.24 -6.16
N LEU A 103 7.08 -12.30 -5.37
CA LEU A 103 7.64 -10.95 -5.22
C LEU A 103 9.04 -10.97 -4.61
N LEU A 104 9.25 -11.76 -3.55
CA LEU A 104 10.55 -11.89 -2.90
C LEU A 104 11.61 -12.55 -3.80
N ASN A 105 11.18 -13.37 -4.76
CA ASN A 105 12.05 -13.95 -5.77
C ASN A 105 12.21 -13.07 -7.02
N ASN A 106 11.81 -11.80 -6.96
CA ASN A 106 11.94 -10.80 -8.03
C ASN A 106 11.27 -11.19 -9.37
N TYR A 107 10.17 -11.95 -9.31
CA TYR A 107 9.35 -12.19 -10.50
C TYR A 107 8.63 -10.90 -10.91
N SER A 108 8.34 -10.78 -12.22
CA SER A 108 7.69 -9.57 -12.73
C SER A 108 6.30 -9.35 -12.09
N PRO A 109 5.91 -8.09 -11.79
CA PRO A 109 4.61 -7.77 -11.19
C PRO A 109 3.41 -8.30 -11.99
N VAL A 110 3.54 -8.35 -13.32
CA VAL A 110 2.50 -8.88 -14.21
C VAL A 110 2.29 -10.39 -13.97
N LEU A 111 3.38 -11.15 -13.90
CA LEU A 111 3.32 -12.59 -13.63
C LEU A 111 2.77 -12.86 -12.21
N VAL A 112 3.17 -12.06 -11.24
CA VAL A 112 2.68 -12.14 -9.86
C VAL A 112 1.17 -11.89 -9.83
N GLY A 113 0.67 -10.88 -10.53
CA GLY A 113 -0.75 -10.56 -10.61
C GLY A 113 -1.57 -11.70 -11.25
N ILE A 114 -1.12 -12.22 -12.39
CA ILE A 114 -1.78 -13.35 -13.08
C ILE A 114 -1.79 -14.60 -12.18
N SER A 115 -0.66 -14.91 -11.57
CA SER A 115 -0.54 -16.08 -10.68
C SER A 115 -1.42 -15.94 -9.43
N GLY A 116 -1.54 -14.72 -8.88
CA GLY A 116 -2.42 -14.40 -7.77
C GLY A 116 -3.90 -14.62 -8.13
N CYS A 117 -4.34 -14.13 -9.29
CA CYS A 117 -5.68 -14.36 -9.79
C CYS A 117 -5.95 -15.88 -9.97
N GLY A 118 -5.01 -16.61 -10.55
CA GLY A 118 -5.12 -18.07 -10.70
C GLY A 118 -5.19 -18.78 -9.35
N ALA A 119 -4.37 -18.37 -8.38
CA ALA A 119 -4.38 -18.96 -7.04
C ALA A 119 -5.69 -18.71 -6.29
N ILE A 120 -6.29 -17.52 -6.44
CA ILE A 120 -7.62 -17.22 -5.85
C ILE A 120 -8.68 -18.13 -6.45
N LEU A 121 -8.71 -18.29 -7.78
CA LEU A 121 -9.65 -19.17 -8.45
C LEU A 121 -9.48 -20.62 -7.99
N LEU A 122 -8.24 -21.12 -7.90
CA LEU A 122 -7.96 -22.46 -7.37
C LEU A 122 -8.35 -22.61 -5.91
N ALA A 123 -8.03 -21.65 -5.06
CA ALA A 123 -8.40 -21.69 -3.65
C ALA A 123 -9.91 -21.70 -3.44
N THR A 124 -10.65 -20.98 -4.28
CA THR A 124 -12.12 -20.96 -4.22
C THR A 124 -12.72 -22.26 -4.76
N TYR A 125 -12.11 -22.86 -5.79
CA TYR A 125 -12.55 -24.16 -6.33
C TYR A 125 -12.31 -25.31 -5.35
N LEU A 126 -11.21 -25.27 -4.57
CA LEU A 126 -10.94 -26.27 -3.54
C LEU A 126 -11.92 -26.19 -2.36
N ARG A 127 -12.61 -25.08 -2.19
CA ARG A 127 -13.64 -24.93 -1.16
C ARG A 127 -14.92 -25.60 -1.60
N ARG A 128 -15.31 -26.63 -0.90
CA ARG A 128 -16.46 -27.52 -1.20
C ARG A 128 -17.84 -26.86 -1.14
N ASP A 129 -17.94 -25.60 -0.70
CA ASP A 129 -19.21 -24.92 -0.39
C ASP A 129 -19.81 -24.09 -1.55
N GLY A 130 -19.27 -24.17 -2.74
CA GLY A 130 -19.86 -23.51 -3.89
C GLY A 130 -18.85 -23.25 -4.98
N GLY A 131 -18.89 -24.02 -6.02
CA GLY A 131 -18.07 -23.79 -7.21
C GLY A 131 -18.31 -22.39 -7.78
N VAL A 132 -17.22 -21.70 -8.13
CA VAL A 132 -17.32 -20.40 -8.81
C VAL A 132 -17.95 -20.61 -10.18
N ASN A 133 -19.06 -19.96 -10.42
CA ASN A 133 -19.71 -20.00 -11.72
C ASN A 133 -18.91 -19.14 -12.71
N LEU A 134 -18.78 -19.57 -13.95
CA LEU A 134 -18.06 -18.84 -15.00
C LEU A 134 -18.55 -17.39 -15.14
N SER A 135 -19.84 -17.14 -14.92
CA SER A 135 -20.43 -15.80 -14.87
C SER A 135 -19.84 -14.93 -13.77
N GLN A 136 -19.56 -15.49 -12.59
CA GLN A 136 -18.94 -14.76 -11.46
C GLN A 136 -17.49 -14.41 -11.74
N VAL A 137 -16.75 -15.30 -12.41
CA VAL A 137 -15.39 -15.03 -12.86
C VAL A 137 -15.36 -13.87 -13.85
N PHE A 138 -16.28 -13.89 -14.82
CA PHE A 138 -16.39 -12.84 -15.83
C PHE A 138 -16.78 -11.49 -15.20
N GLU A 139 -17.74 -11.49 -14.28
CA GLU A 139 -18.12 -10.26 -13.55
C GLU A 139 -16.97 -9.75 -12.67
N GLY A 140 -16.20 -10.62 -12.02
CA GLY A 140 -15.01 -10.25 -11.27
C GLY A 140 -13.93 -9.62 -12.16
N LEU A 141 -13.66 -10.18 -13.32
CA LEU A 141 -12.73 -9.61 -14.30
C LEU A 141 -13.19 -8.25 -14.81
N LYS A 142 -14.48 -8.11 -15.11
CA LYS A 142 -15.09 -6.84 -15.53
C LYS A 142 -14.94 -5.77 -14.44
N GLN A 143 -15.26 -6.09 -13.18
CA GLN A 143 -15.10 -5.17 -12.07
C GLN A 143 -13.62 -4.81 -11.83
N GLY A 144 -12.72 -5.78 -11.93
CA GLY A 144 -11.28 -5.55 -11.87
C GLY A 144 -10.79 -4.60 -12.95
N ALA A 145 -11.26 -4.78 -14.18
CA ALA A 145 -10.93 -3.88 -15.29
C ALA A 145 -11.43 -2.44 -15.05
N VAL A 146 -12.66 -2.27 -14.55
CA VAL A 146 -13.22 -0.94 -14.20
C VAL A 146 -12.39 -0.28 -13.10
N LEU A 147 -12.00 -1.03 -12.08
CA LEU A 147 -11.15 -0.52 -10.98
C LEU A 147 -9.73 -0.17 -11.44
N ALA A 148 -9.22 -0.82 -12.48
CA ALA A 148 -7.91 -0.51 -13.04
C ALA A 148 -7.85 0.81 -13.81
N VAL A 149 -8.98 1.30 -14.35
CA VAL A 149 -9.03 2.53 -15.16
C VAL A 149 -8.52 3.76 -14.41
N PRO A 150 -9.02 4.11 -13.20
CA PRO A 150 -8.52 5.28 -12.48
C PRO A 150 -7.05 5.14 -12.07
N ILE A 151 -6.61 3.92 -11.73
CA ILE A 151 -5.21 3.66 -11.40
C ILE A 151 -4.31 3.87 -12.62
N SER A 152 -4.72 3.36 -13.79
CA SER A 152 -3.99 3.54 -15.04
C SER A 152 -3.91 5.02 -15.44
N ALA A 153 -5.01 5.76 -15.29
CA ALA A 153 -5.03 7.20 -15.54
C ALA A 153 -4.07 7.96 -14.60
N ALA A 154 -4.10 7.63 -13.30
CA ALA A 154 -3.19 8.21 -12.33
C ALA A 154 -1.71 7.90 -12.65
N CYS A 155 -1.40 6.67 -13.03
CA CYS A 155 -0.05 6.28 -13.45
C CYS A 155 0.39 7.01 -14.74
N ALA A 156 -0.51 7.22 -15.70
CA ALA A 156 -0.21 7.97 -16.91
C ALA A 156 0.14 9.43 -16.61
N VAL A 157 -0.64 10.09 -15.75
CA VAL A 157 -0.36 11.46 -15.29
C VAL A 157 0.96 11.53 -14.54
N ALA A 158 1.20 10.59 -13.62
CA ALA A 158 2.47 10.49 -12.90
C ALA A 158 3.65 10.31 -13.87
N GLY A 159 3.50 9.46 -14.90
CA GLY A 159 4.53 9.27 -15.93
C GLY A 159 4.86 10.55 -16.71
N ILE A 160 3.85 11.37 -17.02
CA ILE A 160 4.05 12.68 -17.66
C ILE A 160 4.84 13.61 -16.74
N VAL A 161 4.47 13.69 -15.45
CA VAL A 161 5.17 14.52 -14.46
C VAL A 161 6.64 14.09 -14.32
N VAL A 162 6.88 12.81 -14.10
CA VAL A 162 8.24 12.25 -13.97
C VAL A 162 9.06 12.47 -15.24
N GLY A 163 8.46 12.24 -16.42
CA GLY A 163 9.10 12.47 -17.70
C GLY A 163 9.49 13.94 -17.89
N THR A 164 8.62 14.86 -17.53
CA THR A 164 8.88 16.30 -17.60
C THR A 164 10.01 16.71 -16.65
N ILE A 165 9.99 16.24 -15.41
CA ILE A 165 11.07 16.50 -14.43
C ILE A 165 12.42 15.98 -14.92
N GLY A 166 12.41 14.77 -15.50
CA GLY A 166 13.64 14.19 -16.08
C GLY A 166 14.20 14.96 -17.26
N GLN A 167 13.33 15.40 -18.19
CA GLN A 167 13.75 16.15 -19.39
C GLN A 167 14.18 17.59 -19.08
N THR A 168 13.55 18.23 -18.11
CA THR A 168 13.89 19.62 -17.72
C THR A 168 15.08 19.72 -16.79
N GLY A 169 15.54 18.62 -16.20
CA GLY A 169 16.61 18.62 -15.21
C GLY A 169 16.25 19.26 -13.86
N ILE A 170 14.97 19.59 -13.65
CA ILE A 170 14.49 20.21 -12.39
C ILE A 170 14.80 19.29 -11.20
N GLY A 171 14.75 17.97 -11.36
CA GLY A 171 15.09 17.02 -10.31
C GLY A 171 16.53 17.16 -9.80
N LEU A 172 17.48 17.39 -10.72
CA LEU A 172 18.89 17.63 -10.36
C LEU A 172 19.04 18.97 -9.64
N GLN A 173 18.43 20.04 -10.16
CA GLN A 173 18.46 21.36 -9.54
C GLN A 173 17.83 21.35 -8.14
N PHE A 174 16.75 20.60 -7.95
CA PHE A 174 16.14 20.41 -6.64
C PHE A 174 17.11 19.71 -5.67
N THR A 175 17.74 18.62 -6.11
CA THR A 175 18.73 17.90 -5.30
C THR A 175 19.92 18.80 -4.93
N GLU A 176 20.48 19.54 -5.87
CA GLU A 176 21.57 20.51 -5.62
C GLU A 176 21.14 21.58 -4.62
N SER A 177 19.92 22.09 -4.75
CA SER A 177 19.38 23.09 -3.82
C SER A 177 19.23 22.53 -2.40
N VAL A 178 18.73 21.30 -2.25
CA VAL A 178 18.61 20.63 -0.94
C VAL A 178 19.99 20.41 -0.32
N VAL A 179 20.97 19.96 -1.10
CA VAL A 179 22.34 19.75 -0.63
C VAL A 179 22.97 21.09 -0.22
N ALA A 180 22.81 22.13 -1.01
CA ALA A 180 23.32 23.46 -0.70
C ALA A 180 22.69 24.04 0.58
N MET A 181 21.37 23.94 0.72
CA MET A 181 20.66 24.44 1.91
C MET A 181 20.97 23.62 3.16
N SER A 182 21.26 22.32 3.01
CA SER A 182 21.61 21.46 4.14
C SER A 182 23.06 21.65 4.64
N GLY A 183 23.86 22.41 3.91
CA GLY A 183 25.28 22.57 4.23
C GLY A 183 26.07 21.26 4.21
N GLY A 184 25.58 20.24 3.46
CA GLY A 184 26.16 18.90 3.42
C GLY A 184 25.82 18.03 4.63
N GLN A 185 24.96 18.48 5.55
CA GLN A 185 24.51 17.69 6.70
C GLN A 185 23.34 16.79 6.33
N LEU A 186 23.54 15.48 6.42
CA LEU A 186 22.55 14.47 6.05
C LEU A 186 21.21 14.66 6.78
N TRP A 187 21.23 14.92 8.08
CA TRP A 187 20.00 15.08 8.86
C TRP A 187 19.15 16.27 8.41
N PHE A 188 19.82 17.36 8.06
CA PHE A 188 19.12 18.56 7.59
C PHE A 188 18.55 18.35 6.18
N ALA A 189 19.27 17.65 5.31
CA ALA A 189 18.79 17.26 3.99
C ALA A 189 17.54 16.35 4.11
N LEU A 190 17.55 15.37 5.01
CA LEU A 190 16.41 14.49 5.23
C LEU A 190 15.16 15.25 5.73
N ILE A 191 15.32 16.23 6.59
CA ILE A 191 14.21 17.07 7.06
C ILE A 191 13.63 17.90 5.90
N LEU A 192 14.49 18.49 5.06
CA LEU A 192 14.04 19.26 3.89
C LEU A 192 13.29 18.37 2.89
N ILE A 193 13.81 17.17 2.61
CA ILE A 193 13.16 16.19 1.74
C ILE A 193 11.81 15.76 2.34
N ALA A 194 11.75 15.48 3.65
CA ALA A 194 10.52 15.11 4.32
C ALA A 194 9.45 16.21 4.21
N PHE A 195 9.85 17.46 4.38
CA PHE A 195 8.95 18.61 4.21
C PHE A 195 8.45 18.74 2.76
N ALA A 196 9.35 18.61 1.78
CA ALA A 196 8.98 18.63 0.38
C ALA A 196 8.02 17.47 0.03
N ALA A 197 8.27 16.27 0.53
CA ALA A 197 7.40 15.11 0.34
C ALA A 197 6.01 15.30 0.96
N LEU A 198 5.92 15.95 2.13
CA LEU A 198 4.63 16.31 2.74
C LEU A 198 3.84 17.28 1.85
N VAL A 199 4.49 18.31 1.31
CA VAL A 199 3.84 19.30 0.45
C VAL A 199 3.35 18.63 -0.85
N LEU A 200 4.19 17.81 -1.49
CA LEU A 200 3.85 17.09 -2.71
C LEU A 200 2.75 16.03 -2.46
N GLY A 201 2.81 15.35 -1.32
CA GLY A 201 1.85 14.29 -0.96
C GLY A 201 0.43 14.79 -0.68
N MET A 202 0.23 16.07 -0.38
CA MET A 202 -1.10 16.62 -0.13
C MET A 202 -2.00 16.70 -1.36
N GLY A 203 -1.45 16.68 -2.57
CA GLY A 203 -2.21 16.87 -3.80
C GLY A 203 -1.99 15.83 -4.88
N LEU A 204 -1.05 14.91 -4.70
CA LEU A 204 -0.68 13.93 -5.71
C LEU A 204 -1.03 12.50 -5.27
N PRO A 205 -1.38 11.59 -6.22
CA PRO A 205 -1.46 10.17 -5.93
C PRO A 205 -0.11 9.66 -5.40
N ALA A 206 -0.13 8.65 -4.54
CA ALA A 206 1.09 8.11 -3.92
C ALA A 206 2.19 7.76 -4.93
N THR A 207 1.83 7.21 -6.09
CA THR A 207 2.75 6.88 -7.19
C THR A 207 3.43 8.08 -7.84
N ALA A 208 2.82 9.26 -7.76
CA ALA A 208 3.38 10.50 -8.32
C ALA A 208 4.17 11.30 -7.27
N ALA A 209 3.91 11.06 -5.99
CA ALA A 209 4.62 11.70 -4.89
C ALA A 209 5.98 11.02 -4.59
N TYR A 210 6.14 9.76 -5.00
CA TYR A 210 7.41 9.03 -4.94
C TYR A 210 8.36 9.46 -6.04
#